data_d6553cb3322063699f6d7f373e1dad82
#
_entry.id   d6553cb3322063699f6d7f373e1dad82
#
_cell.length_a   1.000
_cell.length_b   1.000
_cell.length_c   1.000
_cell.angle_alpha   90.00
_cell.angle_beta   90.00
_cell.angle_gamma   90.00
#
_symmetry.space_group_name_H-M   'P 1'
#
loop_
_entity.id
_entity.type
_entity.pdbx_description
1 polymer ?
#
loop_
_entity_poly.entity_id
_entity_poly.type
_entity_poly.pdbx_seq_one_letter_code
_entity_poly.pdbx_strand_id
1 'polypeptide(L)'
;LAACTMLPTYALTSLATWTGWFLPPDSYMHDWARLHPGEGIQWLPESWRSFVQYHAQMWQFHTTLDAPHDYKANPLTWPLQIRPTSFYWEKLPDHPGLCSLAPDSQCVAAITSLGNPLIWWLGSLCALGAIAVAIWRRGDWRIWAVLAGFLGGWLPWAQYLNRTTFTFYSIVLLPWMILAICYVFDWLRTTVSRATWHAALGSTLGLCLLV
;
A
#
# COMPACT_ATOMS: atom_id res chain seq x y z
N LEU A 1 27.12 5.05 -8.87
CA LEU A 1 27.12 3.71 -9.50
C LEU A 1 25.74 3.02 -9.34
N ALA A 2 25.18 2.90 -8.12
CA ALA A 2 23.90 2.22 -7.92
C ALA A 2 22.75 2.85 -8.74
N ALA A 3 22.60 4.17 -8.77
CA ALA A 3 21.57 4.83 -9.57
C ALA A 3 21.74 4.59 -11.08
N CYS A 4 22.99 4.52 -11.56
CA CYS A 4 23.28 4.26 -12.97
C CYS A 4 22.93 2.84 -13.43
N THR A 5 22.81 1.90 -12.50
CA THR A 5 22.38 0.53 -12.79
C THR A 5 20.91 0.32 -12.48
N MET A 6 20.42 0.84 -11.37
CA MET A 6 19.03 0.62 -10.92
C MET A 6 18.00 1.28 -11.84
N LEU A 7 18.22 2.54 -12.25
CA LEU A 7 17.25 3.26 -13.08
C LEU A 7 17.07 2.63 -14.47
N PRO A 8 18.13 2.28 -15.23
CA PRO A 8 17.98 1.58 -16.50
C PRO A 8 17.35 0.20 -16.34
N THR A 9 17.76 -0.57 -15.31
CA THR A 9 17.17 -1.88 -15.03
C THR A 9 15.68 -1.76 -14.74
N TYR A 10 15.28 -0.81 -13.90
CA TYR A 10 13.87 -0.52 -13.62
C TYR A 10 13.10 -0.19 -14.91
N ALA A 11 13.62 0.75 -15.73
CA ALA A 11 12.97 1.15 -16.97
C ALA A 11 12.81 -0.01 -17.95
N LEU A 12 13.88 -0.81 -18.15
CA LEU A 12 13.84 -1.97 -19.05
C LEU A 12 12.89 -3.05 -18.53
N THR A 13 12.93 -3.36 -17.24
CA THR A 13 12.01 -4.34 -16.65
C THR A 13 10.57 -3.86 -16.73
N SER A 14 10.31 -2.59 -16.44
CA SER A 14 8.99 -1.99 -16.56
C SER A 14 8.47 -2.08 -18.00
N LEU A 15 9.28 -1.70 -19.00
CA LEU A 15 8.89 -1.84 -20.41
C LEU A 15 8.67 -3.30 -20.82
N ALA A 16 9.49 -4.23 -20.32
CA ALA A 16 9.31 -5.66 -20.58
C ALA A 16 7.97 -6.19 -20.06
N THR A 17 7.45 -5.68 -18.95
CA THR A 17 6.12 -6.06 -18.44
C THR A 17 4.98 -5.60 -19.36
N TRP A 18 5.20 -4.57 -20.19
CA TRP A 18 4.23 -4.07 -21.17
C TRP A 18 4.26 -4.79 -22.52
N THR A 19 5.10 -5.81 -22.70
CA THR A 19 5.19 -6.58 -23.93
C THR A 19 3.82 -7.11 -24.40
N GLY A 20 3.00 -7.59 -23.45
CA GLY A 20 1.63 -8.04 -23.71
C GLY A 20 0.68 -6.95 -24.20
N TRP A 21 0.99 -5.67 -24.01
CA TRP A 21 0.25 -4.55 -24.57
C TRP A 21 0.76 -4.15 -25.97
N PHE A 22 2.06 -4.24 -26.21
CA PHE A 22 2.68 -3.85 -27.48
C PHE A 22 2.46 -4.87 -28.61
N LEU A 23 2.40 -6.17 -28.29
CA LEU A 23 2.33 -7.23 -29.30
C LEU A 23 0.95 -7.38 -29.95
N PRO A 24 -0.17 -7.43 -29.20
CA PRO A 24 -1.49 -7.53 -29.81
C PRO A 24 -1.94 -6.17 -30.37
N PRO A 25 -2.46 -6.13 -31.61
CA PRO A 25 -2.91 -4.88 -32.21
C PRO A 25 -4.24 -4.35 -31.63
N ASP A 26 -4.98 -5.19 -30.91
CA ASP A 26 -6.28 -4.91 -30.28
C ASP A 26 -6.17 -4.56 -28.79
N SER A 27 -4.96 -4.33 -28.28
CA SER A 27 -4.77 -3.85 -26.90
C SER A 27 -5.46 -2.52 -26.69
N TYR A 28 -5.96 -2.31 -25.47
CA TYR A 28 -6.69 -1.09 -25.10
C TYR A 28 -5.90 0.17 -25.47
N MET A 29 -6.52 1.07 -26.24
CA MET A 29 -5.93 2.32 -26.76
C MET A 29 -4.67 2.14 -27.63
N HIS A 30 -4.36 0.94 -28.11
CA HIS A 30 -3.17 0.73 -28.94
C HIS A 30 -3.21 1.51 -30.26
N ASP A 31 -4.41 1.74 -30.83
CA ASP A 31 -4.67 2.48 -32.07
C ASP A 31 -4.95 3.98 -31.85
N TRP A 32 -4.81 4.50 -30.63
CA TRP A 32 -5.13 5.90 -30.34
C TRP A 32 -4.41 6.88 -31.28
N ALA A 33 -3.11 6.69 -31.49
CA ALA A 33 -2.31 7.60 -32.32
C ALA A 33 -2.75 7.59 -33.80
N ARG A 34 -3.25 6.46 -34.31
CA ARG A 34 -3.81 6.33 -35.65
C ARG A 34 -5.15 7.06 -35.78
N LEU A 35 -5.97 7.04 -34.73
CA LEU A 35 -7.27 7.70 -34.68
C LEU A 35 -7.16 9.21 -34.42
N HIS A 36 -6.02 9.67 -33.89
CA HIS A 36 -5.76 11.08 -33.55
C HIS A 36 -4.49 11.58 -34.27
N PRO A 37 -4.54 11.69 -35.59
CA PRO A 37 -3.41 12.18 -36.40
C PRO A 37 -3.09 13.63 -35.98
N GLY A 38 -1.80 13.89 -35.76
CA GLY A 38 -1.35 15.23 -35.36
C GLY A 38 -1.32 15.47 -33.83
N GLU A 39 -1.86 14.55 -33.01
CA GLU A 39 -1.82 14.68 -31.56
C GLU A 39 -0.65 13.87 -30.93
N GLY A 40 -0.24 14.26 -29.74
CA GLY A 40 0.85 13.63 -28.99
C GLY A 40 2.24 13.96 -29.53
N ILE A 41 3.24 13.17 -29.15
CA ILE A 41 4.66 13.40 -29.51
C ILE A 41 4.94 12.88 -30.92
N GLN A 42 4.89 13.73 -31.91
CA GLN A 42 4.85 13.36 -33.34
C GLN A 42 6.11 12.62 -33.85
N TRP A 43 7.27 12.77 -33.19
CA TRP A 43 8.48 12.08 -33.62
C TRP A 43 8.55 10.61 -33.11
N LEU A 44 7.62 10.20 -32.22
CA LEU A 44 7.52 8.82 -31.77
C LEU A 44 6.70 7.97 -32.75
N PRO A 45 7.02 6.66 -32.89
CA PRO A 45 6.16 5.70 -33.59
C PRO A 45 4.75 5.67 -32.97
N GLU A 46 3.73 5.30 -33.79
CA GLU A 46 2.33 5.31 -33.36
C GLU A 46 2.06 4.52 -32.05
N SER A 47 2.60 3.31 -31.95
CA SER A 47 2.45 2.49 -30.73
C SER A 47 3.00 3.17 -29.49
N TRP A 48 4.13 3.87 -29.59
CA TRP A 48 4.71 4.61 -28.47
C TRP A 48 3.92 5.88 -28.15
N ARG A 49 3.35 6.57 -29.14
CA ARG A 49 2.44 7.71 -28.93
C ARG A 49 1.19 7.25 -28.16
N SER A 50 0.60 6.14 -28.58
CA SER A 50 -0.55 5.52 -27.92
C SER A 50 -0.19 5.10 -26.49
N PHE A 51 0.98 4.52 -26.28
CA PHE A 51 1.49 4.11 -24.96
C PHE A 51 1.63 5.30 -24.01
N VAL A 52 2.23 6.39 -24.48
CA VAL A 52 2.37 7.62 -23.67
C VAL A 52 1.01 8.21 -23.34
N GLN A 53 0.08 8.25 -24.31
CA GLN A 53 -1.26 8.76 -24.08
C GLN A 53 -2.05 7.89 -23.09
N TYR A 54 -1.94 6.58 -23.18
CA TYR A 54 -2.55 5.67 -22.21
C TYR A 54 -2.06 5.96 -20.78
N HIS A 55 -0.75 6.14 -20.61
CA HIS A 55 -0.19 6.50 -19.30
C HIS A 55 -0.64 7.90 -18.84
N ALA A 56 -0.77 8.86 -19.75
CA ALA A 56 -1.28 10.18 -19.42
C ALA A 56 -2.74 10.11 -18.93
N GLN A 57 -3.58 9.31 -19.58
CA GLN A 57 -4.97 9.10 -19.13
C GLN A 57 -5.03 8.36 -17.79
N MET A 58 -4.21 7.31 -17.57
CA MET A 58 -4.11 6.65 -16.28
C MET A 58 -3.71 7.65 -15.18
N TRP A 59 -2.71 8.47 -15.44
CA TRP A 59 -2.26 9.49 -14.50
C TRP A 59 -3.40 10.47 -14.18
N GLN A 60 -4.04 11.01 -15.20
CA GLN A 60 -5.15 11.94 -15.02
C GLN A 60 -6.28 11.30 -14.19
N PHE A 61 -6.73 10.11 -14.57
CA PHE A 61 -7.76 9.39 -13.82
C PHE A 61 -7.36 9.18 -12.36
N HIS A 62 -6.13 8.71 -12.12
CA HIS A 62 -5.69 8.41 -10.77
C HIS A 62 -5.40 9.64 -9.89
N THR A 63 -5.16 10.80 -10.49
CA THR A 63 -4.94 12.04 -9.72
C THR A 63 -6.21 12.84 -9.49
N THR A 64 -7.23 12.68 -10.35
CA THR A 64 -8.45 13.50 -10.31
C THR A 64 -9.69 12.75 -9.80
N LEU A 65 -9.62 11.42 -9.60
CA LEU A 65 -10.76 10.62 -9.15
C LEU A 65 -11.25 11.10 -7.78
N ASP A 66 -12.41 11.72 -7.72
CA ASP A 66 -13.11 12.15 -6.50
C ASP A 66 -14.58 11.72 -6.56
N ALA A 67 -14.82 10.41 -6.64
CA ALA A 67 -16.15 9.84 -6.57
C ALA A 67 -16.56 9.59 -5.11
N PRO A 68 -17.78 9.93 -4.70
CA PRO A 68 -18.28 9.57 -3.37
C PRO A 68 -18.31 8.03 -3.22
N HIS A 69 -17.85 7.55 -2.07
CA HIS A 69 -17.88 6.12 -1.76
C HIS A 69 -17.93 5.91 -0.25
N ASP A 70 -18.80 5.02 0.22
CA ASP A 70 -19.02 4.77 1.65
C ASP A 70 -17.76 4.32 2.40
N TYR A 71 -16.86 3.63 1.73
CA TYR A 71 -15.59 3.16 2.28
C TYR A 71 -14.37 3.99 1.85
N LYS A 72 -14.60 5.21 1.33
CA LYS A 72 -13.50 6.16 1.07
C LYS A 72 -12.73 6.41 2.36
N ALA A 73 -11.43 6.16 2.35
CA ALA A 73 -10.55 6.27 3.50
C ALA A 73 -9.45 7.31 3.25
N ASN A 74 -9.27 8.24 4.18
CA ASN A 74 -8.19 9.24 4.07
C ASN A 74 -6.82 8.54 4.18
N PRO A 75 -5.88 8.75 3.24
CA PRO A 75 -4.55 8.15 3.27
C PRO A 75 -3.79 8.35 4.58
N LEU A 76 -3.98 9.48 5.26
CA LEU A 76 -3.31 9.75 6.53
C LEU A 76 -3.75 8.81 7.65
N THR A 77 -4.90 8.16 7.51
CA THR A 77 -5.44 7.23 8.50
C THR A 77 -5.10 5.75 8.21
N TRP A 78 -4.45 5.46 7.09
CA TRP A 78 -4.09 4.09 6.70
C TRP A 78 -3.22 3.35 7.72
N PRO A 79 -2.19 3.99 8.33
CA PRO A 79 -1.39 3.32 9.35
C PRO A 79 -2.20 2.83 10.56
N LEU A 80 -3.34 3.45 10.83
CA LEU A 80 -4.24 3.10 11.93
C LEU A 80 -5.39 2.17 11.50
N GLN A 81 -5.49 1.83 10.21
CA GLN A 81 -6.57 1.01 9.65
C GLN A 81 -7.97 1.59 9.91
N ILE A 82 -8.09 2.91 9.96
CA ILE A 82 -9.38 3.58 10.14
C ILE A 82 -10.19 3.44 8.85
N ARG A 83 -11.44 2.99 8.98
CA ARG A 83 -12.39 2.77 7.88
C ARG A 83 -11.96 1.67 6.90
N PRO A 84 -11.82 0.42 7.37
CA PRO A 84 -11.49 -0.72 6.52
C PRO A 84 -12.59 -0.94 5.46
N THR A 85 -12.20 -1.36 4.27
CA THR A 85 -13.10 -1.56 3.14
C THR A 85 -13.83 -2.89 3.29
N SER A 86 -15.17 -2.90 3.14
CA SER A 86 -15.94 -4.14 2.99
C SER A 86 -15.87 -4.59 1.52
N PHE A 87 -15.38 -5.81 1.29
CA PHE A 87 -15.34 -6.45 -0.02
C PHE A 87 -16.59 -7.29 -0.30
N TYR A 88 -17.26 -7.75 0.76
CA TYR A 88 -18.45 -8.55 0.66
C TYR A 88 -19.35 -8.25 1.84
N TRP A 89 -20.65 -8.19 1.57
CA TRP A 89 -21.69 -8.01 2.56
C TRP A 89 -22.97 -8.67 2.07
N GLU A 90 -23.48 -9.65 2.82
CA GLU A 90 -24.75 -10.31 2.54
C GLU A 90 -25.54 -10.51 3.83
N LYS A 91 -26.85 -10.23 3.76
CA LYS A 91 -27.77 -10.59 4.84
C LYS A 91 -28.12 -12.06 4.69
N LEU A 92 -27.87 -12.84 5.72
CA LEU A 92 -28.23 -14.26 5.75
C LEU A 92 -29.62 -14.40 6.36
N PRO A 93 -30.61 -14.86 5.59
CA PRO A 93 -31.91 -15.21 6.16
C PRO A 93 -31.74 -16.45 7.04
N ASP A 94 -32.23 -16.39 8.28
CA ASP A 94 -32.40 -17.47 9.23
C ASP A 94 -31.45 -18.68 9.13
N HIS A 95 -30.23 -18.51 9.61
CA HIS A 95 -29.30 -19.61 9.87
C HIS A 95 -29.42 -20.06 11.34
N PRO A 96 -30.17 -21.16 11.65
CA PRO A 96 -30.49 -21.54 13.02
C PRO A 96 -29.31 -21.99 13.90
N GLY A 97 -28.10 -21.93 13.47
CA GLY A 97 -26.95 -22.38 14.24
C GLY A 97 -25.96 -21.28 14.65
N LEU A 98 -25.70 -20.32 13.77
CA LEU A 98 -24.69 -19.27 13.98
C LEU A 98 -25.28 -17.96 14.50
N CYS A 99 -26.59 -17.71 14.28
CA CYS A 99 -27.24 -16.45 14.57
C CYS A 99 -28.15 -16.51 15.80
N SER A 100 -28.09 -17.59 16.58
CA SER A 100 -28.99 -17.83 17.72
C SER A 100 -28.70 -17.02 18.98
N LEU A 101 -27.62 -16.23 19.01
CA LEU A 101 -27.19 -15.49 20.19
C LEU A 101 -28.00 -14.22 20.47
N ALA A 102 -28.79 -13.73 19.50
CA ALA A 102 -29.67 -12.60 19.68
C ALA A 102 -30.88 -12.71 18.73
N PRO A 103 -32.08 -12.98 19.25
CA PRO A 103 -33.27 -13.26 18.44
C PRO A 103 -33.69 -12.13 17.48
N ASP A 104 -33.33 -10.89 17.77
CA ASP A 104 -33.67 -9.70 16.98
C ASP A 104 -32.52 -9.19 16.10
N SER A 105 -31.37 -9.90 16.04
CA SER A 105 -30.22 -9.48 15.26
C SER A 105 -30.26 -10.05 13.85
N GLN A 106 -29.99 -9.19 12.86
CA GLN A 106 -29.77 -9.62 11.49
C GLN A 106 -28.41 -10.27 11.36
N CYS A 107 -28.36 -11.53 10.93
CA CYS A 107 -27.13 -12.21 10.61
C CYS A 107 -26.60 -11.71 9.27
N VAL A 108 -25.30 -11.42 9.22
CA VAL A 108 -24.64 -10.96 8.00
C VAL A 108 -23.36 -11.75 7.78
N ALA A 109 -23.07 -12.07 6.52
CA ALA A 109 -21.75 -12.50 6.09
C ALA A 109 -21.00 -11.29 5.53
N ALA A 110 -19.82 -11.02 6.04
CA ALA A 110 -19.02 -9.89 5.60
C ALA A 110 -17.56 -10.28 5.45
N ILE A 111 -16.90 -9.74 4.42
CA ILE A 111 -15.44 -9.81 4.23
C ILE A 111 -14.92 -8.38 4.27
N THR A 112 -14.14 -8.08 5.28
CA THR A 112 -13.57 -6.74 5.49
C THR A 112 -12.06 -6.78 5.32
N SER A 113 -11.50 -5.84 4.56
CA SER A 113 -10.04 -5.71 4.38
C SER A 113 -9.42 -5.07 5.62
N LEU A 114 -9.21 -5.86 6.64
CA LEU A 114 -8.53 -5.46 7.85
C LEU A 114 -7.21 -6.24 7.96
N GLY A 115 -6.09 -5.54 7.99
CA GLY A 115 -4.81 -6.16 8.34
C GLY A 115 -4.77 -6.48 9.83
N ASN A 116 -3.81 -7.34 10.24
CA ASN A 116 -3.61 -7.61 11.66
C ASN A 116 -3.39 -6.28 12.42
N PRO A 117 -4.31 -5.84 13.30
CA PRO A 117 -4.26 -4.51 13.91
C PRO A 117 -2.98 -4.31 14.74
N LEU A 118 -2.50 -5.37 15.38
CA LEU A 118 -1.29 -5.28 16.18
C LEU A 118 -0.07 -4.97 15.32
N ILE A 119 0.09 -5.64 14.18
CA ILE A 119 1.20 -5.36 13.25
C ILE A 119 1.10 -3.92 12.72
N TRP A 120 -0.10 -3.47 12.38
CA TRP A 120 -0.31 -2.11 11.87
C TRP A 120 -0.01 -1.04 12.92
N TRP A 121 -0.57 -1.16 14.11
CA TRP A 121 -0.38 -0.16 15.16
C TRP A 121 1.04 -0.18 15.74
N LEU A 122 1.56 -1.37 16.02
CA LEU A 122 2.94 -1.51 16.50
C LEU A 122 3.94 -1.06 15.43
N GLY A 123 3.72 -1.43 14.14
CA GLY A 123 4.56 -1.01 13.02
C GLY A 123 4.54 0.51 12.84
N SER A 124 3.38 1.15 12.98
CA SER A 124 3.24 2.61 12.94
C SER A 124 4.00 3.29 14.08
N LEU A 125 3.88 2.78 15.31
CA LEU A 125 4.63 3.27 16.47
C LEU A 125 6.14 3.08 16.28
N CYS A 126 6.56 1.90 15.79
CA CYS A 126 7.97 1.62 15.50
C CYS A 126 8.52 2.53 14.38
N ALA A 127 7.72 2.85 13.36
CA ALA A 127 8.10 3.79 12.33
C ALA A 127 8.30 5.22 12.87
N LEU A 128 7.42 5.67 13.76
CA LEU A 128 7.60 6.96 14.47
C LEU A 128 8.86 6.93 15.35
N GLY A 129 9.09 5.81 16.06
CA GLY A 129 10.33 5.61 16.82
C GLY A 129 11.58 5.63 15.94
N ALA A 130 11.51 5.02 14.76
CA ALA A 130 12.60 5.03 13.79
C ALA A 130 12.91 6.46 13.30
N ILE A 131 11.92 7.32 13.11
CA ILE A 131 12.12 8.74 12.79
C ILE A 131 12.90 9.43 13.91
N ALA A 132 12.51 9.24 15.17
CA ALA A 132 13.22 9.83 16.30
C ALA A 132 14.68 9.35 16.36
N VAL A 133 14.92 8.05 16.17
CA VAL A 133 16.27 7.48 16.15
C VAL A 133 17.08 8.00 14.95
N ALA A 134 16.46 8.20 13.78
CA ALA A 134 17.11 8.76 12.60
C ALA A 134 17.65 10.17 12.83
N ILE A 135 16.93 10.98 13.63
CA ILE A 135 17.36 12.34 14.00
C ILE A 135 18.60 12.27 14.89
N TRP A 136 18.69 11.30 15.80
CA TRP A 136 19.80 11.17 16.74
C TRP A 136 20.98 10.35 16.19
N ARG A 137 20.70 9.31 15.36
CA ARG A 137 21.70 8.38 14.80
C ARG A 137 21.74 8.47 13.29
N ARG A 138 22.09 9.62 12.76
CA ARG A 138 22.07 9.92 11.31
C ARG A 138 22.87 8.96 10.42
N GLY A 139 23.84 8.25 10.97
CA GLY A 139 24.72 7.33 10.24
C GLY A 139 24.17 5.90 10.06
N ASP A 140 23.07 5.53 10.67
CA ASP A 140 22.50 4.17 10.50
C ASP A 140 21.63 4.10 9.24
N TRP A 141 22.18 3.57 8.15
CA TRP A 141 21.50 3.42 6.87
C TRP A 141 20.24 2.55 6.93
N ARG A 142 20.15 1.61 7.88
CA ARG A 142 19.01 0.69 8.05
C ARG A 142 17.72 1.47 8.38
N ILE A 143 17.85 2.51 9.21
CA ILE A 143 16.73 3.40 9.53
C ILE A 143 16.20 4.06 8.28
N TRP A 144 17.11 4.61 7.46
CA TRP A 144 16.72 5.28 6.23
C TRP A 144 16.12 4.34 5.20
N ALA A 145 16.59 3.09 5.13
CA ALA A 145 15.98 2.05 4.30
C ALA A 145 14.53 1.78 4.71
N VAL A 146 14.24 1.64 6.01
CA VAL A 146 12.88 1.47 6.53
C VAL A 146 12.02 2.70 6.22
N LEU A 147 12.51 3.90 6.51
CA LEU A 147 11.76 5.14 6.28
C LEU A 147 11.53 5.43 4.80
N ALA A 148 12.42 5.01 3.90
CA ALA A 148 12.25 5.18 2.47
C ALA A 148 10.96 4.53 1.95
N GLY A 149 10.55 3.39 2.53
CA GLY A 149 9.30 2.75 2.18
C GLY A 149 8.06 3.56 2.57
N PHE A 150 8.07 4.20 3.74
CA PHE A 150 7.00 5.10 4.15
C PHE A 150 7.02 6.39 3.33
N LEU A 151 8.19 6.96 3.07
CA LEU A 151 8.35 8.17 2.25
C LEU A 151 7.91 7.93 0.79
N GLY A 152 8.25 6.79 0.21
CA GLY A 152 7.89 6.46 -1.17
C GLY A 152 6.49 5.87 -1.33
N GLY A 153 6.05 5.01 -0.39
CA GLY A 153 4.78 4.29 -0.48
C GLY A 153 3.58 5.02 0.11
N TRP A 154 3.79 5.93 1.06
CA TRP A 154 2.71 6.60 1.78
C TRP A 154 2.69 8.12 1.63
N LEU A 155 3.83 8.79 1.79
CA LEU A 155 3.89 10.25 1.79
C LEU A 155 3.32 10.90 0.50
N PRO A 156 3.52 10.35 -0.71
CA PRO A 156 2.95 10.92 -1.93
C PRO A 156 1.42 11.04 -1.90
N TRP A 157 0.73 10.16 -1.16
CA TRP A 157 -0.73 10.21 -1.02
C TRP A 157 -1.23 11.43 -0.25
N ALA A 158 -0.38 12.10 0.53
CA ALA A 158 -0.72 13.36 1.20
C ALA A 158 -1.08 14.50 0.22
N GLN A 159 -0.71 14.37 -1.05
CA GLN A 159 -1.08 15.32 -2.12
C GLN A 159 -2.49 15.07 -2.65
N TYR A 160 -3.08 13.90 -2.36
CA TYR A 160 -4.34 13.45 -2.95
C TYR A 160 -5.39 13.11 -1.87
N LEU A 161 -5.51 13.95 -0.84
CA LEU A 161 -6.43 13.69 0.30
C LEU A 161 -7.90 13.68 -0.10
N ASN A 162 -8.25 14.41 -1.15
CA ASN A 162 -9.61 14.46 -1.68
C ASN A 162 -9.94 13.30 -2.62
N ARG A 163 -8.92 12.57 -3.08
CA ARG A 163 -9.10 11.44 -3.97
C ARG A 163 -9.85 10.29 -3.27
N THR A 164 -10.68 9.59 -4.03
CA THR A 164 -11.29 8.33 -3.56
C THR A 164 -10.21 7.26 -3.45
N THR A 165 -9.83 6.96 -2.22
CA THR A 165 -8.84 5.94 -1.84
C THR A 165 -9.44 5.01 -0.80
N PHE A 166 -8.82 3.85 -0.63
CA PHE A 166 -9.30 2.80 0.26
C PHE A 166 -8.19 2.32 1.18
N THR A 167 -8.56 1.84 2.37
CA THR A 167 -7.59 1.35 3.36
C THR A 167 -6.72 0.21 2.84
N PHE A 168 -7.22 -0.65 1.95
CA PHE A 168 -6.42 -1.76 1.40
C PHE A 168 -5.22 -1.30 0.54
N TYR A 169 -5.20 -0.06 0.07
CA TYR A 169 -4.00 0.49 -0.59
C TYR A 169 -2.79 0.52 0.36
N SER A 170 -3.05 0.56 1.67
CA SER A 170 -2.00 0.57 2.69
C SER A 170 -1.15 -0.71 2.73
N ILE A 171 -1.54 -1.78 2.01
CA ILE A 171 -0.78 -3.06 1.97
C ILE A 171 0.68 -2.85 1.56
N VAL A 172 0.96 -1.82 0.76
CA VAL A 172 2.34 -1.47 0.37
C VAL A 172 3.23 -1.08 1.55
N LEU A 173 2.62 -0.68 2.68
CA LEU A 173 3.33 -0.30 3.90
C LEU A 173 3.70 -1.50 4.77
N LEU A 174 3.03 -2.65 4.60
CA LEU A 174 3.21 -3.81 5.46
C LEU A 174 4.66 -4.30 5.58
N PRO A 175 5.43 -4.47 4.48
CA PRO A 175 6.83 -4.88 4.60
C PRO A 175 7.66 -3.90 5.43
N TRP A 176 7.41 -2.61 5.26
CA TRP A 176 8.14 -1.55 5.95
C TRP A 176 7.76 -1.44 7.42
N MET A 177 6.51 -1.71 7.78
CA MET A 177 6.06 -1.82 9.17
C MET A 177 6.74 -3.00 9.86
N ILE A 178 6.81 -4.16 9.22
CA ILE A 178 7.51 -5.32 9.78
C ILE A 178 9.00 -5.01 9.96
N LEU A 179 9.64 -4.38 8.98
CA LEU A 179 11.04 -3.97 9.09
C LEU A 179 11.26 -2.94 10.21
N ALA A 180 10.32 -2.00 10.41
CA ALA A 180 10.36 -1.05 11.52
C ALA A 180 10.29 -1.76 12.88
N ILE A 181 9.39 -2.73 13.01
CA ILE A 181 9.27 -3.56 14.22
C ILE A 181 10.59 -4.31 14.46
N CYS A 182 11.11 -5.02 13.46
CA CYS A 182 12.38 -5.74 13.57
C CYS A 182 13.53 -4.83 13.96
N TYR A 183 13.62 -3.64 13.37
CA TYR A 183 14.66 -2.65 13.70
C TYR A 183 14.58 -2.20 15.16
N VAL A 184 13.39 -1.86 15.65
CA VAL A 184 13.20 -1.45 17.03
C VAL A 184 13.50 -2.59 18.01
N PHE A 185 13.10 -3.81 17.69
CA PHE A 185 13.44 -4.98 18.52
C PHE A 185 14.94 -5.29 18.53
N ASP A 186 15.65 -5.14 17.40
CA ASP A 186 17.12 -5.27 17.40
C ASP A 186 17.80 -4.20 18.26
N TRP A 187 17.29 -2.98 18.20
CA TRP A 187 17.77 -1.89 19.06
C TRP A 187 17.48 -2.18 20.57
N LEU A 188 16.26 -2.60 20.90
CA LEU A 188 15.90 -2.98 22.27
C LEU A 188 16.79 -4.10 22.81
N ARG A 189 17.11 -5.10 21.99
CA ARG A 189 18.01 -6.21 22.38
C ARG A 189 19.35 -5.73 22.92
N THR A 190 19.84 -4.60 22.44
CA THR A 190 21.12 -4.02 22.87
C THR A 190 21.01 -3.04 24.04
N THR A 191 19.79 -2.61 24.40
CA THR A 191 19.55 -1.55 25.39
C THR A 191 18.88 -2.02 26.66
N VAL A 192 18.10 -3.12 26.61
CA VAL A 192 17.37 -3.64 27.78
C VAL A 192 17.94 -4.98 28.26
N SER A 193 17.49 -5.44 29.41
CA SER A 193 17.90 -6.75 29.94
C SER A 193 17.40 -7.89 29.04
N ARG A 194 18.10 -9.03 29.02
CA ARG A 194 17.68 -10.20 28.22
C ARG A 194 16.27 -10.66 28.59
N ALA A 195 15.91 -10.66 29.89
CA ALA A 195 14.59 -11.04 30.33
C ALA A 195 13.50 -10.11 29.79
N THR A 196 13.72 -8.79 29.85
CA THR A 196 12.81 -7.79 29.33
C THR A 196 12.63 -7.93 27.81
N TRP A 197 13.74 -8.17 27.08
CA TRP A 197 13.68 -8.35 25.63
C TRP A 197 12.90 -9.61 25.23
N HIS A 198 13.16 -10.76 25.90
CA HIS A 198 12.42 -12.01 25.63
C HIS A 198 10.93 -11.87 25.99
N ALA A 199 10.60 -11.18 27.08
CA ALA A 199 9.22 -10.90 27.44
C ALA A 199 8.51 -10.03 26.38
N ALA A 200 9.15 -8.95 25.93
CA ALA A 200 8.60 -8.08 24.88
C ALA A 200 8.40 -8.83 23.57
N LEU A 201 9.41 -9.59 23.12
CA LEU A 201 9.32 -10.38 21.89
C LEU A 201 8.22 -11.45 21.99
N GLY A 202 8.22 -12.23 23.07
CA GLY A 202 7.24 -13.30 23.30
C GLY A 202 5.81 -12.77 23.37
N SER A 203 5.60 -11.67 24.09
CA SER A 203 4.29 -11.01 24.18
C SER A 203 3.81 -10.51 22.81
N THR A 204 4.70 -9.87 22.05
CA THR A 204 4.35 -9.38 20.71
C THR A 204 3.98 -10.52 19.78
N LEU A 205 4.80 -11.58 19.72
CA LEU A 205 4.51 -12.74 18.89
C LEU A 205 3.23 -13.46 19.31
N GLY A 206 3.03 -13.65 20.63
CA GLY A 206 1.82 -14.26 21.17
C GLY A 206 0.56 -13.46 20.81
N LEU A 207 0.59 -12.15 20.95
CA LEU A 207 -0.53 -11.27 20.57
C LEU A 207 -0.79 -11.27 19.06
N CYS A 208 0.27 -11.29 18.21
CA CYS A 208 0.10 -11.39 16.75
C CYS A 208 -0.59 -12.69 16.32
N LEU A 209 -0.43 -13.77 17.09
CA LEU A 209 -1.09 -15.05 16.77
C LEU A 209 -2.53 -15.14 17.28
N LEU A 210 -2.92 -14.28 18.23
CA LEU A 210 -4.26 -14.24 18.81
C LEU A 210 -5.23 -13.31 18.05
N VAL A 211 -4.70 -12.41 17.23
CA VAL A 211 -5.42 -11.43 16.42
C VAL A 211 -5.37 -11.80 14.96
#